data_b2ca66af843af38834fbc497832c06c3
#
_entry.id   b2ca66af843af38834fbc497832c06c3
#
_cell.length_a   1.000
_cell.length_b   1.000
_cell.length_c   1.000
_cell.angle_alpha   90.00
_cell.angle_beta   90.00
_cell.angle_gamma   90.00
#
_symmetry.space_group_name_H-M   'P 1'
#
loop_
_entity.id
_entity.type
_entity.pdbx_description
1 polymer ?
#
loop_
_entity_poly.entity_id
_entity_poly.type
_entity_poly.pdbx_seq_one_letter_code
_entity_poly.pdbx_strand_id
1 'polypeptide(L)'
;MNSPVKSQVAWPAAKVELWAIDRLSANPRNARIHGEEQIEQLRASLREFGWTMPVLVRENGMLIAGHGRLEAARLEGLTEVPTIVASGWSDAQCQAYAIADNRLTEASEWNDELLRLELGDLRAVGFDLTLTGFDQDEIDGLLQIDADVDGDPDEVPEPPNDPISRPGDIWICGDHRVLCGDST
;
A
#
# COMPACT_ATOMS: atom_id res chain seq x y z
N MET A 1 19.14 40.67 -2.25
CA MET A 1 17.83 40.76 -2.94
C MET A 1 17.25 39.38 -3.01
N ASN A 2 16.32 39.06 -2.08
CA ASN A 2 15.64 37.76 -2.07
C ASN A 2 14.54 37.79 -3.12
N SER A 3 14.70 37.02 -4.19
CA SER A 3 13.60 36.75 -5.12
C SER A 3 12.54 35.90 -4.39
N PRO A 4 11.26 36.27 -4.44
CA PRO A 4 10.23 35.45 -3.83
C PRO A 4 10.15 34.11 -4.58
N VAL A 5 10.32 33.02 -3.86
CA VAL A 5 10.02 31.68 -4.34
C VAL A 5 8.54 31.65 -4.69
N LYS A 6 8.22 31.63 -5.97
CA LYS A 6 6.87 31.37 -6.44
C LYS A 6 6.52 29.91 -6.19
N SER A 7 6.04 29.61 -4.99
CA SER A 7 5.42 28.32 -4.68
C SER A 7 3.90 28.39 -4.98
N GLN A 8 3.54 28.61 -6.20
CA GLN A 8 2.18 28.25 -6.64
C GLN A 8 2.30 26.96 -7.41
N VAL A 9 2.01 25.85 -6.73
CA VAL A 9 1.72 24.58 -7.39
C VAL A 9 0.51 24.83 -8.27
N ALA A 10 0.70 24.80 -9.60
CA ALA A 10 -0.39 24.99 -10.56
C ALA A 10 -1.29 23.75 -10.53
N TRP A 11 -2.59 23.97 -10.47
CA TRP A 11 -3.56 22.91 -10.64
C TRP A 11 -3.75 22.64 -12.14
N PRO A 12 -3.67 21.38 -12.60
CA PRO A 12 -3.84 21.06 -14.01
C PRO A 12 -5.28 21.23 -14.48
N ALA A 13 -6.25 21.23 -13.57
CA ALA A 13 -7.67 21.41 -13.88
C ALA A 13 -8.38 22.23 -12.81
N ALA A 14 -9.41 22.96 -13.21
CA ALA A 14 -10.24 23.73 -12.29
C ALA A 14 -11.28 22.86 -11.55
N LYS A 15 -11.62 21.67 -12.06
CA LYS A 15 -12.69 20.81 -11.55
C LYS A 15 -12.51 19.36 -12.00
N VAL A 16 -13.22 18.48 -11.29
CA VAL A 16 -13.49 17.10 -11.73
C VAL A 16 -14.80 17.12 -12.52
N GLU A 17 -14.81 16.49 -13.67
CA GLU A 17 -15.97 16.39 -14.55
C GLU A 17 -16.36 14.93 -14.74
N LEU A 18 -17.64 14.64 -14.93
CA LEU A 18 -18.08 13.34 -15.40
C LEU A 18 -17.99 13.29 -16.91
N TRP A 19 -17.23 12.33 -17.43
CA TRP A 19 -17.09 12.12 -18.86
C TRP A 19 -17.61 10.75 -19.26
N ALA A 20 -18.32 10.71 -20.38
CA ALA A 20 -18.72 9.46 -21.00
C ALA A 20 -17.48 8.59 -21.26
N ILE A 21 -17.55 7.32 -20.89
CA ILE A 21 -16.40 6.40 -20.95
C ILE A 21 -15.92 6.19 -22.39
N ASP A 22 -16.83 6.29 -23.36
CA ASP A 22 -16.54 6.18 -24.78
C ASP A 22 -15.74 7.37 -25.35
N ARG A 23 -15.74 8.49 -24.63
CA ARG A 23 -14.91 9.66 -24.97
C ARG A 23 -13.44 9.43 -24.63
N LEU A 24 -13.16 8.43 -23.78
CA LEU A 24 -11.84 8.17 -23.22
C LEU A 24 -11.10 7.11 -24.04
N SER A 25 -9.84 7.39 -24.37
CA SER A 25 -8.97 6.46 -25.07
C SER A 25 -7.73 6.13 -24.26
N ALA A 26 -7.35 4.86 -24.25
CA ALA A 26 -6.08 4.44 -23.64
C ALA A 26 -4.90 5.04 -24.42
N ASN A 27 -3.84 5.39 -23.70
CA ASN A 27 -2.59 5.80 -24.32
C ASN A 27 -1.86 4.57 -24.87
N PRO A 28 -1.67 4.43 -26.19
CA PRO A 28 -1.00 3.27 -26.78
C PRO A 28 0.48 3.15 -26.39
N ARG A 29 1.06 4.22 -25.80
CA ARG A 29 2.42 4.24 -25.28
C ARG A 29 2.46 4.15 -23.76
N ASN A 30 1.38 3.65 -23.13
CA ASN A 30 1.42 3.36 -21.70
C ASN A 30 2.41 2.22 -21.42
N ALA A 31 3.44 2.52 -20.62
CA ALA A 31 4.45 1.52 -20.24
C ALA A 31 3.99 0.57 -19.13
N ARG A 32 2.91 0.91 -18.40
CA ARG A 32 2.35 0.07 -17.33
C ARG A 32 1.43 -0.98 -17.93
N ILE A 33 1.70 -2.23 -17.61
CA ILE A 33 0.85 -3.38 -17.96
C ILE A 33 0.02 -3.73 -16.73
N HIS A 34 -1.27 -3.92 -16.94
CA HIS A 34 -2.20 -4.36 -15.90
C HIS A 34 -2.57 -5.83 -16.18
N GLY A 35 -2.27 -6.73 -15.24
CA GLY A 35 -2.68 -8.12 -15.31
C GLY A 35 -4.17 -8.29 -15.03
N GLU A 36 -4.75 -9.43 -15.45
CA GLU A 36 -6.16 -9.75 -15.24
C GLU A 36 -6.55 -9.71 -13.76
N GLU A 37 -5.68 -10.24 -12.90
CA GLU A 37 -5.87 -10.24 -11.45
C GLU A 37 -5.97 -8.83 -10.87
N GLN A 38 -5.05 -7.94 -11.25
CA GLN A 38 -5.10 -6.53 -10.83
C GLN A 38 -6.36 -5.82 -11.32
N ILE A 39 -6.82 -6.11 -12.53
CA ILE A 39 -8.08 -5.55 -13.05
C ILE A 39 -9.25 -6.06 -12.22
N GLU A 40 -9.29 -7.35 -11.84
CA GLU A 40 -10.37 -7.87 -10.99
C GLU A 40 -10.35 -7.25 -9.58
N GLN A 41 -9.18 -7.05 -8.98
CA GLN A 41 -9.04 -6.31 -7.71
C GLN A 41 -9.58 -4.87 -7.83
N LEU A 42 -9.26 -4.17 -8.93
CA LEU A 42 -9.80 -2.84 -9.21
C LEU A 42 -11.32 -2.84 -9.38
N ARG A 43 -11.89 -3.88 -10.02
CA ARG A 43 -13.34 -4.05 -10.14
C ARG A 43 -14.00 -4.25 -8.79
N ALA A 44 -13.43 -5.14 -7.96
CA ALA A 44 -13.91 -5.38 -6.60
C ALA A 44 -13.87 -4.09 -5.76
N SER A 45 -12.78 -3.33 -5.85
CA SER A 45 -12.64 -2.02 -5.20
C SER A 45 -13.70 -1.02 -5.68
N LEU A 46 -13.98 -0.97 -6.99
CA LEU A 46 -15.03 -0.09 -7.54
C LEU A 46 -16.43 -0.47 -7.05
N ARG A 47 -16.73 -1.76 -6.85
CA ARG A 47 -18.01 -2.23 -6.32
C ARG A 47 -18.18 -1.85 -4.86
N GLU A 48 -17.13 -1.99 -4.04
CA GLU A 48 -17.19 -1.75 -2.60
C GLU A 48 -17.11 -0.27 -2.25
N PHE A 49 -16.11 0.43 -2.77
CA PHE A 49 -15.82 1.82 -2.37
C PHE A 49 -16.37 2.86 -3.35
N GLY A 50 -16.86 2.43 -4.51
CA GLY A 50 -17.20 3.33 -5.59
C GLY A 50 -15.97 3.93 -6.27
N TRP A 51 -16.20 4.98 -7.07
CA TRP A 51 -15.11 5.65 -7.79
C TRP A 51 -14.45 6.71 -6.90
N THR A 52 -13.29 6.44 -6.35
CA THR A 52 -12.61 7.30 -5.37
C THR A 52 -11.62 8.29 -5.98
N MET A 53 -10.94 7.92 -7.09
CA MET A 53 -9.88 8.75 -7.70
C MET A 53 -10.13 8.98 -9.19
N PRO A 54 -10.30 10.22 -9.65
CA PRO A 54 -10.52 10.54 -11.06
C PRO A 54 -9.42 10.04 -11.98
N VAL A 55 -9.75 9.75 -13.24
CA VAL A 55 -8.73 9.56 -14.29
C VAL A 55 -8.18 10.90 -14.73
N LEU A 56 -6.90 10.94 -15.09
CA LEU A 56 -6.27 12.13 -15.67
C LEU A 56 -6.13 11.96 -17.18
N VAL A 57 -6.61 12.94 -17.92
CA VAL A 57 -6.64 12.88 -19.40
C VAL A 57 -6.10 14.15 -20.05
N ARG A 58 -5.74 14.03 -21.30
CA ARG A 58 -5.52 15.16 -22.19
C ARG A 58 -6.86 15.77 -22.63
N GLU A 59 -6.86 16.97 -23.18
CA GLU A 59 -8.05 17.64 -23.71
C GLU A 59 -8.79 16.81 -24.79
N ASN A 60 -8.06 15.97 -25.53
CA ASN A 60 -8.62 15.07 -26.53
C ASN A 60 -9.17 13.75 -25.97
N GLY A 61 -9.15 13.54 -24.65
CA GLY A 61 -9.64 12.33 -23.97
C GLY A 61 -8.63 11.18 -23.87
N MET A 62 -7.40 11.35 -24.33
CA MET A 62 -6.38 10.33 -24.18
C MET A 62 -5.87 10.29 -22.73
N LEU A 63 -5.83 9.10 -22.11
CA LEU A 63 -5.40 8.92 -20.74
C LEU A 63 -3.92 9.27 -20.54
N ILE A 64 -3.67 9.92 -19.41
CA ILE A 64 -2.34 10.14 -18.83
C ILE A 64 -2.15 9.20 -17.64
N ALA A 65 -3.17 9.07 -16.76
CA ALA A 65 -3.16 8.19 -15.59
C ALA A 65 -4.53 7.55 -15.35
N GLY A 66 -4.56 6.35 -14.75
CA GLY A 66 -5.78 5.63 -14.41
C GLY A 66 -6.23 4.59 -15.45
N HIS A 67 -5.30 4.03 -16.25
CA HIS A 67 -5.61 3.03 -17.29
C HIS A 67 -6.32 1.80 -16.73
N GLY A 68 -5.79 1.17 -15.67
CA GLY A 68 -6.42 0.00 -15.06
C GLY A 68 -7.82 0.31 -14.52
N ARG A 69 -8.03 1.47 -13.87
CA ARG A 69 -9.36 1.88 -13.39
C ARG A 69 -10.36 2.09 -14.53
N LEU A 70 -9.92 2.66 -15.66
CA LEU A 70 -10.79 2.80 -16.82
C LEU A 70 -11.18 1.45 -17.40
N GLU A 71 -10.25 0.50 -17.46
CA GLU A 71 -10.52 -0.86 -17.93
C GLU A 71 -11.48 -1.60 -16.99
N ALA A 72 -11.25 -1.55 -15.69
CA ALA A 72 -12.15 -2.09 -14.68
C ALA A 72 -13.57 -1.49 -14.81
N ALA A 73 -13.69 -0.17 -15.00
CA ALA A 73 -14.96 0.51 -15.19
C ALA A 73 -15.72 0.06 -16.43
N ARG A 74 -15.01 -0.18 -17.52
CA ARG A 74 -15.62 -0.73 -18.75
C ARG A 74 -16.19 -2.13 -18.53
N LEU A 75 -15.45 -2.98 -17.82
CA LEU A 75 -15.90 -4.33 -17.47
C LEU A 75 -17.06 -4.31 -16.47
N GLU A 76 -17.16 -3.29 -15.62
CA GLU A 76 -18.33 -3.07 -14.74
C GLU A 76 -19.51 -2.41 -15.45
N GLY A 77 -19.39 -2.05 -16.72
CA GLY A 77 -20.47 -1.47 -17.50
C GLY A 77 -20.80 -0.02 -17.13
N LEU A 78 -19.84 0.71 -16.53
CA LEU A 78 -20.02 2.12 -16.24
C LEU A 78 -20.07 2.92 -17.53
N THR A 79 -20.96 3.90 -17.57
CA THR A 79 -21.15 4.77 -18.74
C THR A 79 -20.40 6.10 -18.64
N GLU A 80 -20.12 6.55 -17.42
CA GLU A 80 -19.43 7.79 -17.13
C GLU A 80 -18.44 7.60 -16.00
N VAL A 81 -17.34 8.36 -16.01
CA VAL A 81 -16.30 8.32 -14.98
C VAL A 81 -15.80 9.72 -14.61
N PRO A 82 -15.44 9.95 -13.34
CA PRO A 82 -14.81 11.18 -12.91
C PRO A 82 -13.47 11.40 -13.61
N THR A 83 -13.30 12.56 -14.20
CA THR A 83 -12.19 12.88 -15.08
C THR A 83 -11.60 14.24 -14.72
N ILE A 84 -10.28 14.32 -14.69
CA ILE A 84 -9.51 15.56 -14.61
C ILE A 84 -8.83 15.79 -15.96
N VAL A 85 -8.98 16.99 -16.51
CA VAL A 85 -8.34 17.38 -17.78
C VAL A 85 -7.05 18.13 -17.50
N ALA A 86 -5.92 17.63 -17.96
CA ALA A 86 -4.61 18.29 -17.85
C ALA A 86 -4.50 19.41 -18.91
N SER A 87 -5.16 20.53 -18.63
CA SER A 87 -5.17 21.68 -19.53
C SER A 87 -3.83 22.39 -19.54
N GLY A 88 -3.35 22.74 -20.73
CA GLY A 88 -2.10 23.50 -20.91
C GLY A 88 -0.82 22.70 -20.70
N TRP A 89 -0.89 21.38 -20.49
CA TRP A 89 0.29 20.53 -20.43
C TRP A 89 0.82 20.22 -21.84
N SER A 90 2.13 20.34 -22.00
CA SER A 90 2.81 19.86 -23.20
C SER A 90 2.80 18.33 -23.29
N ASP A 91 3.04 17.78 -24.48
CA ASP A 91 3.17 16.34 -24.69
C ASP A 91 4.26 15.73 -23.80
N ALA A 92 5.38 16.43 -23.64
CA ALA A 92 6.48 15.99 -22.79
C ALA A 92 6.07 15.92 -21.30
N GLN A 93 5.30 16.89 -20.81
CA GLN A 93 4.76 16.88 -19.44
C GLN A 93 3.80 15.72 -19.21
N CYS A 94 2.86 15.50 -20.15
CA CYS A 94 1.94 14.37 -20.08
C CYS A 94 2.68 13.02 -20.05
N GLN A 95 3.70 12.87 -20.90
CA GLN A 95 4.50 11.65 -20.98
C GLN A 95 5.33 11.44 -19.70
N ALA A 96 5.99 12.49 -19.22
CA ALA A 96 6.80 12.42 -18.00
C ALA A 96 5.93 12.11 -16.78
N TYR A 97 4.76 12.74 -16.68
CA TYR A 97 3.83 12.48 -15.56
C TYR A 97 3.29 11.04 -15.57
N ALA A 98 2.93 10.51 -16.74
CA ALA A 98 2.47 9.12 -16.85
C ALA A 98 3.50 8.10 -16.32
N ILE A 99 4.79 8.40 -16.48
CA ILE A 99 5.88 7.57 -15.92
C ILE A 99 6.02 7.82 -14.41
N ALA A 100 6.04 9.11 -14.02
CA ALA A 100 6.27 9.50 -12.63
C ALA A 100 5.16 9.02 -11.68
N ASP A 101 3.89 9.10 -12.10
CA ASP A 101 2.72 8.64 -11.32
C ASP A 101 2.85 7.16 -10.92
N ASN A 102 3.25 6.31 -11.87
CA ASN A 102 3.48 4.91 -11.61
C ASN A 102 4.73 4.70 -10.73
N ARG A 103 5.84 5.36 -11.06
CA ARG A 103 7.11 5.12 -10.36
C ARG A 103 7.12 5.62 -8.92
N LEU A 104 6.47 6.75 -8.66
CA LEU A 104 6.39 7.31 -7.30
C LEU A 104 5.55 6.42 -6.37
N THR A 105 4.51 5.78 -6.90
CA THR A 105 3.71 4.82 -6.14
C THR A 105 4.52 3.59 -5.74
N GLU A 106 5.39 3.09 -6.64
CA GLU A 106 6.28 1.95 -6.37
C GLU A 106 7.42 2.25 -5.40
N ALA A 107 7.77 3.52 -5.22
CA ALA A 107 8.89 3.93 -4.36
C ALA A 107 8.53 4.04 -2.87
N SER A 108 7.26 3.85 -2.51
CA SER A 108 6.82 3.83 -1.11
C SER A 108 6.93 2.42 -0.53
N GLU A 109 7.22 2.36 0.77
CA GLU A 109 7.27 1.12 1.54
C GLU A 109 6.19 1.14 2.61
N TRP A 110 5.74 -0.04 3.04
CA TRP A 110 4.80 -0.18 4.13
C TRP A 110 5.54 -0.15 5.48
N ASN A 111 4.88 0.37 6.49
CA ASN A 111 5.24 0.07 7.87
C ASN A 111 4.51 -1.20 8.26
N ASP A 112 5.22 -2.33 8.24
CA ASP A 112 4.63 -3.66 8.40
C ASP A 112 3.90 -3.84 9.74
N GLU A 113 4.40 -3.22 10.81
CA GLU A 113 3.77 -3.27 12.14
C GLU A 113 2.40 -2.58 12.13
N LEU A 114 2.33 -1.35 11.59
CA LEU A 114 1.06 -0.63 11.48
C LEU A 114 0.11 -1.30 10.49
N LEU A 115 0.63 -1.77 9.34
CA LEU A 115 -0.19 -2.48 8.35
C LEU A 115 -0.84 -3.72 8.96
N ARG A 116 -0.10 -4.50 9.74
CA ARG A 116 -0.60 -5.68 10.43
C ARG A 116 -1.71 -5.33 11.42
N LEU A 117 -1.55 -4.28 12.22
CA LEU A 117 -2.57 -3.81 13.14
C LEU A 117 -3.87 -3.45 12.41
N GLU A 118 -3.77 -2.65 11.34
CA GLU A 118 -4.94 -2.24 10.54
C GLU A 118 -5.64 -3.43 9.88
N LEU A 119 -4.88 -4.39 9.31
CA LEU A 119 -5.45 -5.62 8.74
C LEU A 119 -6.10 -6.50 9.83
N GLY A 120 -5.51 -6.56 11.02
CA GLY A 120 -6.06 -7.27 12.17
C GLY A 120 -7.39 -6.68 12.63
N ASP A 121 -7.49 -5.36 12.73
CA ASP A 121 -8.72 -4.66 13.10
C ASP A 121 -9.83 -4.87 12.06
N LEU A 122 -9.49 -4.79 10.77
CA LEU A 122 -10.44 -5.07 9.68
C LEU A 122 -10.94 -6.53 9.74
N ARG A 123 -10.05 -7.49 9.98
CA ARG A 123 -10.41 -8.91 10.14
C ARG A 123 -11.34 -9.11 11.33
N ALA A 124 -11.10 -8.44 12.45
CA ALA A 124 -11.90 -8.56 13.66
C ALA A 124 -13.36 -8.12 13.47
N VAL A 125 -13.61 -7.17 12.56
CA VAL A 125 -14.96 -6.72 12.20
C VAL A 125 -15.56 -7.48 11.01
N GLY A 126 -14.85 -8.49 10.49
CA GLY A 126 -15.32 -9.34 9.38
C GLY A 126 -15.25 -8.68 8.00
N PHE A 127 -14.38 -7.67 7.83
CA PHE A 127 -14.16 -7.05 6.53
C PHE A 127 -13.36 -7.98 5.61
N ASP A 128 -13.69 -7.99 4.32
CA ASP A 128 -12.96 -8.76 3.30
C ASP A 128 -11.61 -8.10 3.01
N LEU A 129 -10.54 -8.70 3.54
CA LEU A 129 -9.19 -8.15 3.42
C LEU A 129 -8.64 -8.16 1.99
N THR A 130 -9.15 -9.01 1.09
CA THR A 130 -8.71 -9.03 -0.31
C THR A 130 -9.03 -7.71 -1.04
N LEU A 131 -10.00 -6.93 -0.52
CA LEU A 131 -10.34 -5.59 -1.01
C LEU A 131 -9.27 -4.53 -0.71
N THR A 132 -8.30 -4.84 0.15
CA THR A 132 -7.16 -3.96 0.44
C THR A 132 -6.10 -3.98 -0.67
N GLY A 133 -6.18 -4.94 -1.60
CA GLY A 133 -5.26 -5.11 -2.71
C GLY A 133 -4.11 -6.09 -2.43
N PHE A 134 -4.01 -6.63 -1.21
CA PHE A 134 -3.12 -7.75 -0.88
C PHE A 134 -3.77 -9.06 -1.30
N ASP A 135 -2.97 -10.03 -1.75
CA ASP A 135 -3.47 -11.38 -1.97
C ASP A 135 -3.58 -12.17 -0.64
N GLN A 136 -4.23 -13.33 -0.68
CA GLN A 136 -4.47 -14.13 0.53
C GLN A 136 -3.18 -14.60 1.20
N ASP A 137 -2.16 -14.96 0.42
CA ASP A 137 -0.89 -15.45 0.95
C ASP A 137 -0.11 -14.31 1.61
N GLU A 138 -0.16 -13.09 1.05
CA GLU A 138 0.40 -11.86 1.65
C GLU A 138 -0.31 -11.54 2.97
N ILE A 139 -1.65 -11.57 2.99
CA ILE A 139 -2.46 -11.31 4.19
C ILE A 139 -2.13 -12.34 5.28
N ASP A 140 -2.10 -13.62 4.93
CA ASP A 140 -1.79 -14.68 5.88
C ASP A 140 -0.35 -14.54 6.42
N GLY A 141 0.61 -14.21 5.56
CA GLY A 141 1.98 -13.92 5.97
C GLY A 141 2.08 -12.75 6.95
N LEU A 142 1.41 -11.63 6.67
CA LEU A 142 1.41 -10.45 7.54
C LEU A 142 0.74 -10.71 8.90
N LEU A 143 -0.31 -11.54 8.93
CA LEU A 143 -1.08 -11.80 10.15
C LEU A 143 -0.57 -13.03 10.93
N GLN A 144 0.24 -13.92 10.33
CA GLN A 144 0.81 -15.10 11.01
C GLN A 144 2.02 -14.77 11.88
N ILE A 145 2.67 -13.62 11.67
CA ILE A 145 3.82 -13.20 12.50
C ILE A 145 3.44 -13.10 13.99
N ASP A 146 2.14 -12.93 14.32
CA ASP A 146 1.67 -12.96 15.71
C ASP A 146 1.37 -14.38 16.26
N ALA A 147 1.20 -15.37 15.40
CA ALA A 147 0.92 -16.74 15.87
C ALA A 147 2.17 -17.43 16.44
N ASP A 148 3.37 -17.00 16.00
CA ASP A 148 4.65 -17.49 16.53
C ASP A 148 5.12 -16.73 17.78
N VAL A 149 4.41 -15.67 18.20
CA VAL A 149 4.70 -14.88 19.42
C VAL A 149 3.77 -15.28 20.58
N ASP A 150 2.90 -16.28 20.38
CA ASP A 150 2.00 -16.79 21.43
C ASP A 150 2.72 -17.72 22.46
N GLY A 151 4.02 -17.52 22.64
CA GLY A 151 4.72 -17.94 23.84
C GLY A 151 4.59 -16.83 24.88
N ASP A 152 4.08 -17.16 26.04
CA ASP A 152 4.11 -16.27 27.22
C ASP A 152 5.52 -15.66 27.33
N PRO A 153 5.71 -14.33 27.11
CA PRO A 153 7.04 -13.72 27.20
C PRO A 153 7.66 -13.89 28.60
N ASP A 154 6.86 -14.27 29.58
CA ASP A 154 7.28 -14.60 30.94
C ASP A 154 7.36 -16.13 31.18
N GLU A 155 7.17 -16.99 30.15
CA GLU A 155 7.33 -18.43 30.27
C GLU A 155 8.78 -18.75 30.59
N VAL A 156 9.03 -19.09 31.86
CA VAL A 156 10.35 -19.55 32.33
C VAL A 156 10.51 -21.00 31.85
N PRO A 157 11.49 -21.31 30.98
CA PRO A 157 11.73 -22.68 30.55
C PRO A 157 12.01 -23.58 31.78
N GLU A 158 11.46 -24.80 31.78
CA GLU A 158 11.73 -25.75 32.82
C GLU A 158 13.25 -25.91 33.01
N PRO A 159 13.74 -25.86 34.26
CA PRO A 159 15.16 -26.02 34.52
C PRO A 159 15.63 -27.41 34.02
N PRO A 160 16.81 -27.49 33.40
CA PRO A 160 17.36 -28.77 32.95
C PRO A 160 17.47 -29.78 34.10
N ASN A 161 17.17 -31.04 33.84
CA ASN A 161 17.23 -32.12 34.84
C ASN A 161 18.62 -32.26 35.47
N ASP A 162 19.67 -31.91 34.72
CA ASP A 162 21.04 -31.79 35.25
C ASP A 162 21.44 -30.31 35.25
N PRO A 163 21.57 -29.68 36.46
CA PRO A 163 21.94 -28.28 36.55
C PRO A 163 23.34 -28.03 36.01
N ILE A 164 23.45 -27.06 35.08
CA ILE A 164 24.72 -26.62 34.52
C ILE A 164 25.52 -25.80 35.53
N SER A 165 24.81 -25.05 36.40
CA SER A 165 25.41 -24.20 37.42
C SER A 165 25.46 -24.90 38.77
N ARG A 166 26.58 -24.73 39.49
CA ARG A 166 26.76 -25.23 40.84
C ARG A 166 26.86 -24.10 41.85
N PRO A 167 26.45 -24.28 43.11
CA PRO A 167 26.67 -23.27 44.14
C PRO A 167 28.13 -22.83 44.18
N GLY A 168 28.39 -21.54 44.05
CA GLY A 168 29.71 -20.93 43.99
C GLY A 168 30.21 -20.56 42.60
N ASP A 169 29.50 -20.97 41.54
CA ASP A 169 29.84 -20.57 40.17
C ASP A 169 29.53 -19.09 39.94
N ILE A 170 30.43 -18.40 39.23
CA ILE A 170 30.27 -17.01 38.83
C ILE A 170 30.17 -16.96 37.31
N TRP A 171 29.04 -16.50 36.81
CA TRP A 171 28.79 -16.26 35.41
C TRP A 171 29.12 -14.81 35.04
N ILE A 172 29.88 -14.59 33.96
CA ILE A 172 30.23 -13.26 33.44
C ILE A 172 29.31 -12.94 32.26
N CYS A 173 28.42 -11.95 32.44
CA CYS A 173 27.46 -11.50 31.43
C CYS A 173 27.82 -10.06 31.02
N GLY A 174 28.80 -9.90 30.13
CA GLY A 174 29.34 -8.58 29.75
C GLY A 174 30.00 -7.92 30.96
N ASP A 175 29.52 -6.75 31.38
CA ASP A 175 30.02 -6.01 32.55
C ASP A 175 29.41 -6.50 33.89
N HIS A 176 28.46 -7.42 33.85
CA HIS A 176 27.75 -7.95 35.03
C HIS A 176 28.25 -9.34 35.43
N ARG A 177 28.12 -9.65 36.71
CA ARG A 177 28.46 -10.96 37.26
C ARG A 177 27.25 -11.50 38.01
N VAL A 178 26.92 -12.76 37.76
CA VAL A 178 25.84 -13.48 38.43
C VAL A 178 26.47 -14.63 39.24
N LEU A 179 26.29 -14.65 40.55
CA LEU A 179 26.75 -15.71 41.45
C LEU A 179 25.62 -16.72 41.63
N CYS A 180 25.92 -17.98 41.40
CA CYS A 180 25.04 -19.09 41.80
C CYS A 180 25.26 -19.38 43.30
N GLY A 181 24.32 -19.00 44.15
CA GLY A 181 24.44 -19.19 45.61
C GLY A 181 23.18 -18.77 46.35
N ASP A 182 23.19 -19.02 47.66
CA ASP A 182 22.13 -18.58 48.56
C ASP A 182 22.33 -17.10 48.91
N SER A 183 21.27 -16.33 48.94
CA SER A 183 21.27 -14.90 49.22
C SER A 183 21.02 -14.57 50.70
N THR A 184 21.07 -15.56 51.59
CA THR A 184 20.89 -15.40 53.05
C THR A 184 22.17 -15.02 53.74
#